data_01b3b172db2e4f959e6546b27201d99d
#
_entry.id   01b3b172db2e4f959e6546b27201d99d
#
_cell.length_a   1.000
_cell.length_b   1.000
_cell.length_c   1.000
_cell.angle_alpha   90.00
_cell.angle_beta   90.00
_cell.angle_gamma   90.00
#
_symmetry.space_group_name_H-M   'P 1'
#
loop_
_entity.id
_entity.type
_entity.pdbx_description
1 polymer ?
#
loop_
_entity_poly.entity_id
_entity_poly.type
_entity_poly.pdbx_seq_one_letter_code
_entity_poly.pdbx_strand_id
1 'polypeptide(L)'
;MSSSPAKVPVGLLVKLGLVAIAAVVVAVLLLRGVDVRGLIDRVFAFVREAGPWAFFGSMAVFPSFGFPISPYYLTAGEAFAAQMTMPGVLAAALLANTVQFAFSFWLAHRAMRPLLERFLARTSYRVPQVTPENETTVAVLARVTPGPPLFVQSYLLGLSGVRFRTYMLVSVGVQGVMGSAFIVFGKALMSGKGGMALLGLMLLVVALAVVQLLRKRYAKRDAGTA
;
A
#
# COMPACT_ATOMS: atom_id res chain seq x y z
N MET A 1 44.07 12.80 12.13
CA MET A 1 42.93 12.59 11.21
C MET A 1 41.78 12.06 12.04
N SER A 2 40.89 12.97 12.43
CA SER A 2 39.68 12.62 13.22
C SER A 2 38.57 12.28 12.25
N SER A 3 38.23 11.00 12.13
CA SER A 3 37.06 10.55 11.36
C SER A 3 35.79 10.91 12.11
N SER A 4 35.07 11.93 11.63
CA SER A 4 33.74 12.28 12.11
C SER A 4 32.80 11.08 11.90
N PRO A 5 32.06 10.59 12.92
CA PRO A 5 31.15 9.47 12.73
C PRO A 5 30.05 9.86 11.73
N ALA A 6 29.85 9.00 10.72
CA ALA A 6 28.80 9.20 9.72
C ALA A 6 27.45 9.31 10.40
N LYS A 7 26.80 10.47 10.31
CA LYS A 7 25.46 10.70 10.86
C LYS A 7 24.48 9.84 10.08
N VAL A 8 23.97 8.80 10.72
CA VAL A 8 22.92 7.94 10.15
C VAL A 8 21.69 8.82 9.88
N PRO A 9 21.14 8.85 8.66
CA PRO A 9 20.00 9.69 8.33
C PRO A 9 18.79 9.28 9.19
N VAL A 10 18.19 10.25 9.88
CA VAL A 10 17.08 10.02 10.83
C VAL A 10 15.91 9.27 10.16
N GLY A 11 15.68 9.48 8.85
CA GLY A 11 14.69 8.72 8.09
C GLY A 11 14.97 7.21 8.02
N LEU A 12 16.24 6.81 8.06
CA LEU A 12 16.62 5.39 8.14
C LEU A 12 16.35 4.84 9.55
N LEU A 13 16.63 5.61 10.60
CA LEU A 13 16.35 5.21 11.99
C LEU A 13 14.86 5.06 12.26
N VAL A 14 14.02 5.96 11.72
CA VAL A 14 12.56 5.86 11.83
C VAL A 14 12.05 4.61 11.08
N LYS A 15 12.55 4.34 9.88
CA LYS A 15 12.21 3.13 9.13
C LYS A 15 12.62 1.86 9.87
N LEU A 16 13.84 1.83 10.39
CA LEU A 16 14.33 0.71 11.18
C LEU A 16 13.55 0.56 12.49
N GLY A 17 13.18 1.66 13.15
CA GLY A 17 12.35 1.65 14.35
C GLY A 17 10.95 1.09 14.11
N LEU A 18 10.28 1.50 13.03
CA LEU A 18 8.96 0.97 12.67
C LEU A 18 9.02 -0.52 12.30
N VAL A 19 10.04 -0.93 11.55
CA VAL A 19 10.26 -2.35 11.22
C VAL A 19 10.57 -3.15 12.49
N ALA A 20 11.40 -2.61 13.37
CA ALA A 20 11.73 -3.25 14.65
C ALA A 20 10.49 -3.40 15.55
N ILE A 21 9.67 -2.37 15.67
CA ILE A 21 8.41 -2.44 16.42
C ILE A 21 7.48 -3.49 15.82
N ALA A 22 7.28 -3.50 14.50
CA ALA A 22 6.47 -4.51 13.84
C ALA A 22 7.03 -5.92 14.04
N ALA A 23 8.35 -6.10 13.93
CA ALA A 23 9.01 -7.38 14.18
C ALA A 23 8.87 -7.83 15.64
N VAL A 24 9.00 -6.91 16.61
CA VAL A 24 8.80 -7.21 18.03
C VAL A 24 7.35 -7.61 18.30
N VAL A 25 6.36 -6.90 17.75
CA VAL A 25 4.95 -7.27 17.90
C VAL A 25 4.68 -8.66 17.33
N VAL A 26 5.17 -8.96 16.12
CA VAL A 26 5.04 -10.28 15.50
C VAL A 26 5.76 -11.33 16.33
N ALA A 27 6.98 -11.07 16.81
CA ALA A 27 7.74 -11.99 17.63
C ALA A 27 7.02 -12.28 18.98
N VAL A 28 6.46 -11.25 19.63
CA VAL A 28 5.69 -11.41 20.87
C VAL A 28 4.44 -12.25 20.63
N LEU A 29 3.74 -12.05 19.52
CA LEU A 29 2.56 -12.84 19.17
C LEU A 29 2.93 -14.30 18.90
N LEU A 30 4.03 -14.54 18.18
CA LEU A 30 4.54 -15.89 17.90
C LEU A 30 5.02 -16.59 19.19
N LEU A 31 5.74 -15.87 20.08
CA LEU A 31 6.20 -16.41 21.36
C LEU A 31 5.05 -16.74 22.32
N ARG A 32 3.92 -16.06 22.17
CA ARG A 32 2.67 -16.38 22.88
C ARG A 32 1.87 -17.54 22.25
N GLY A 33 2.42 -18.19 21.23
CA GLY A 33 1.76 -19.29 20.52
C GLY A 33 0.56 -18.87 19.66
N VAL A 34 0.42 -17.57 19.37
CA VAL A 34 -0.63 -17.08 18.47
C VAL A 34 -0.23 -17.38 17.04
N ASP A 35 -1.00 -18.26 16.39
CA ASP A 35 -0.88 -18.52 14.96
C ASP A 35 -1.44 -17.33 14.16
N VAL A 36 -0.60 -16.30 13.98
CA VAL A 36 -0.93 -15.08 13.25
C VAL A 36 -1.34 -15.40 11.82
N ARG A 37 -0.69 -16.39 11.19
CA ARG A 37 -1.01 -16.81 9.82
C ARG A 37 -2.39 -17.48 9.76
N GLY A 38 -2.64 -18.44 10.62
CA GLY A 38 -3.94 -19.07 10.71
C GLY A 38 -5.07 -18.13 11.12
N LEU A 39 -4.78 -17.10 11.92
CA LEU A 39 -5.75 -16.04 12.22
C LEU A 39 -6.10 -15.22 10.97
N ILE A 40 -5.10 -14.81 10.20
CA ILE A 40 -5.29 -14.10 8.93
C ILE A 40 -6.12 -14.97 7.96
N ASP A 41 -5.75 -16.24 7.81
CA ASP A 41 -6.45 -17.17 6.92
C ASP A 41 -7.91 -17.38 7.32
N ARG A 42 -8.21 -17.49 8.62
CA ARG A 42 -9.59 -17.58 9.14
C ARG A 42 -10.40 -16.32 8.88
N VAL A 43 -9.81 -15.14 9.10
CA VAL A 43 -10.49 -13.86 8.81
C VAL A 43 -10.81 -13.76 7.32
N PHE A 44 -9.88 -14.15 6.44
CA PHE A 44 -10.13 -14.14 4.99
C PHE A 44 -11.18 -15.17 4.58
N ALA A 45 -11.16 -16.38 5.14
CA ALA A 45 -12.19 -17.39 4.88
C ALA A 45 -13.57 -16.86 5.29
N PHE A 46 -13.70 -16.36 6.50
CA PHE A 46 -14.94 -15.78 7.02
C PHE A 46 -15.46 -14.62 6.15
N VAL A 47 -14.58 -13.67 5.81
CA VAL A 47 -14.97 -12.51 4.99
C VAL A 47 -15.37 -12.93 3.58
N ARG A 48 -14.72 -13.96 3.01
CA ARG A 48 -15.10 -14.50 1.69
C ARG A 48 -16.44 -15.19 1.73
N GLU A 49 -16.72 -15.97 2.77
CA GLU A 49 -18.02 -16.67 2.96
C GLU A 49 -19.17 -15.70 3.23
N ALA A 50 -18.92 -14.56 3.86
CA ALA A 50 -19.90 -13.50 4.11
C ALA A 50 -20.31 -12.75 2.81
N GLY A 51 -19.69 -13.05 1.67
CA GLY A 51 -20.07 -12.56 0.36
C GLY A 51 -19.31 -11.30 -0.10
N PRO A 52 -19.60 -10.83 -1.33
CA PRO A 52 -18.82 -9.75 -1.95
C PRO A 52 -18.89 -8.43 -1.18
N TRP A 53 -20.02 -8.09 -0.57
CA TRP A 53 -20.16 -6.85 0.20
C TRP A 53 -19.24 -6.82 1.43
N ALA A 54 -19.19 -7.92 2.18
CA ALA A 54 -18.31 -8.04 3.34
C ALA A 54 -16.84 -8.06 2.91
N PHE A 55 -16.53 -8.75 1.82
CA PHE A 55 -15.18 -8.84 1.28
C PHE A 55 -14.64 -7.48 0.83
N PHE A 56 -15.35 -6.79 -0.07
CA PHE A 56 -14.91 -5.47 -0.57
C PHE A 56 -15.06 -4.36 0.48
N GLY A 57 -16.05 -4.47 1.38
CA GLY A 57 -16.19 -3.58 2.51
C GLY A 57 -15.02 -3.67 3.49
N SER A 58 -14.60 -4.89 3.84
CA SER A 58 -13.39 -5.09 4.67
C SER A 58 -12.10 -4.66 3.97
N MET A 59 -12.00 -4.87 2.65
CA MET A 59 -10.92 -4.36 1.82
C MET A 59 -10.83 -2.83 1.82
N ALA A 60 -11.97 -2.14 1.93
CA ALA A 60 -12.02 -0.68 2.03
C ALA A 60 -11.53 -0.13 3.38
N VAL A 61 -11.48 -0.96 4.43
CA VAL A 61 -11.20 -0.50 5.81
C VAL A 61 -9.92 -1.11 6.37
N PHE A 62 -9.79 -2.43 6.38
CA PHE A 62 -8.72 -3.14 7.10
C PHE A 62 -7.29 -2.80 6.65
N PRO A 63 -7.01 -2.60 5.34
CA PRO A 63 -5.66 -2.23 4.91
C PRO A 63 -5.19 -0.87 5.45
N SER A 64 -6.12 0.02 5.85
CA SER A 64 -5.75 1.27 6.53
C SER A 64 -5.13 1.05 7.90
N PHE A 65 -5.39 -0.08 8.54
CA PHE A 65 -4.84 -0.47 9.84
C PHE A 65 -3.65 -1.43 9.74
N GLY A 66 -3.10 -1.61 8.52
CA GLY A 66 -1.92 -2.45 8.30
C GLY A 66 -2.23 -3.88 7.88
N PHE A 67 -3.50 -4.23 7.69
CA PHE A 67 -3.85 -5.54 7.15
C PHE A 67 -3.35 -5.68 5.70
N PRO A 68 -2.76 -6.83 5.31
CA PRO A 68 -2.20 -6.97 3.98
C PRO A 68 -3.29 -6.97 2.90
N ILE A 69 -3.10 -6.17 1.86
CA ILE A 69 -4.07 -6.07 0.75
C ILE A 69 -3.89 -7.20 -0.29
N SER A 70 -2.70 -7.79 -0.37
CA SER A 70 -2.37 -8.80 -1.38
C SER A 70 -3.30 -10.02 -1.39
N PRO A 71 -3.71 -10.60 -0.23
CA PRO A 71 -4.68 -11.69 -0.21
C PRO A 71 -6.03 -11.31 -0.82
N TYR A 72 -6.50 -10.08 -0.62
CA TYR A 72 -7.73 -9.61 -1.27
C TYR A 72 -7.61 -9.66 -2.80
N TYR A 73 -6.52 -9.12 -3.34
CA TYR A 73 -6.31 -9.14 -4.78
C TYR A 73 -6.19 -10.56 -5.35
N LEU A 74 -5.42 -11.42 -4.69
CA LEU A 74 -5.17 -12.77 -5.18
C LEU A 74 -6.43 -13.66 -5.16
N THR A 75 -7.35 -13.42 -4.21
CA THR A 75 -8.54 -14.27 -4.03
C THR A 75 -9.80 -13.69 -4.67
N ALA A 76 -9.91 -12.36 -4.85
CA ALA A 76 -11.12 -11.70 -5.34
C ALA A 76 -11.64 -12.27 -6.67
N GLY A 77 -10.72 -12.47 -7.63
CA GLY A 77 -11.09 -12.96 -8.97
C GLY A 77 -11.67 -14.36 -8.95
N GLU A 78 -11.09 -15.27 -8.17
CA GLU A 78 -11.57 -16.64 -8.05
C GLU A 78 -12.86 -16.71 -7.24
N ALA A 79 -12.92 -15.97 -6.12
CA ALA A 79 -14.07 -16.01 -5.24
C ALA A 79 -15.36 -15.44 -5.87
N PHE A 80 -15.25 -14.38 -6.66
CA PHE A 80 -16.43 -13.59 -7.03
C PHE A 80 -16.65 -13.40 -8.53
N ALA A 81 -15.72 -13.80 -9.43
CA ALA A 81 -15.93 -13.58 -10.86
C ALA A 81 -17.10 -14.39 -11.46
N ALA A 82 -17.50 -15.48 -10.83
CA ALA A 82 -18.69 -16.25 -11.24
C ALA A 82 -20.00 -15.50 -10.91
N GLN A 83 -20.01 -14.71 -9.82
CA GLN A 83 -21.20 -13.98 -9.36
C GLN A 83 -21.30 -12.58 -9.96
N MET A 84 -20.15 -11.87 -10.09
CA MET A 84 -20.10 -10.45 -10.45
C MET A 84 -19.49 -10.17 -11.81
N THR A 85 -19.06 -11.19 -12.56
CA THR A 85 -18.17 -11.09 -13.71
C THR A 85 -16.80 -10.49 -13.36
N MET A 86 -15.79 -10.69 -14.23
CA MET A 86 -14.44 -10.15 -13.96
C MET A 86 -14.39 -8.61 -13.95
N PRO A 87 -15.02 -7.90 -14.91
CA PRO A 87 -15.12 -6.44 -14.83
C PRO A 87 -15.79 -5.94 -13.55
N GLY A 88 -16.82 -6.62 -13.06
CA GLY A 88 -17.50 -6.29 -11.81
C GLY A 88 -16.58 -6.42 -10.60
N VAL A 89 -15.78 -7.49 -10.52
CA VAL A 89 -14.76 -7.68 -9.46
C VAL A 89 -13.71 -6.55 -9.50
N LEU A 90 -13.22 -6.21 -10.70
CA LEU A 90 -12.24 -5.14 -10.87
C LEU A 90 -12.82 -3.78 -10.45
N ALA A 91 -14.04 -3.49 -10.83
CA ALA A 91 -14.73 -2.24 -10.45
C ALA A 91 -14.97 -2.17 -8.94
N ALA A 92 -15.42 -3.25 -8.30
CA ALA A 92 -15.63 -3.33 -6.86
C ALA A 92 -14.31 -3.16 -6.08
N ALA A 93 -13.23 -3.81 -6.54
CA ALA A 93 -11.91 -3.66 -5.95
C ALA A 93 -11.37 -2.23 -6.09
N LEU A 94 -11.55 -1.60 -7.25
CA LEU A 94 -11.15 -0.22 -7.49
C LEU A 94 -11.93 0.74 -6.59
N LEU A 95 -13.23 0.54 -6.43
CA LEU A 95 -14.08 1.32 -5.52
C LEU A 95 -13.63 1.14 -4.06
N ALA A 96 -13.41 -0.10 -3.62
CA ALA A 96 -12.93 -0.40 -2.28
C ALA A 96 -11.57 0.28 -2.00
N ASN A 97 -10.62 0.22 -2.95
CA ASN A 97 -9.35 0.94 -2.85
C ASN A 97 -9.52 2.45 -2.78
N THR A 98 -10.45 3.01 -3.57
CA THR A 98 -10.72 4.45 -3.55
C THR A 98 -11.20 4.88 -2.17
N VAL A 99 -12.14 4.14 -1.58
CA VAL A 99 -12.62 4.38 -0.22
C VAL A 99 -11.47 4.20 0.80
N GLN A 100 -10.68 3.15 0.68
CA GLN A 100 -9.53 2.87 1.55
C GLN A 100 -8.51 4.02 1.53
N PHE A 101 -8.17 4.55 0.36
CA PHE A 101 -7.24 5.68 0.27
C PHE A 101 -7.83 6.96 0.87
N ALA A 102 -9.08 7.27 0.58
CA ALA A 102 -9.75 8.42 1.17
C ALA A 102 -9.80 8.32 2.70
N PHE A 103 -10.13 7.15 3.23
CA PHE A 103 -10.15 6.88 4.65
C PHE A 103 -8.75 6.97 5.29
N SER A 104 -7.73 6.38 4.67
CA SER A 104 -6.34 6.48 5.15
C SER A 104 -5.83 7.92 5.17
N PHE A 105 -6.17 8.71 4.14
CA PHE A 105 -5.80 10.13 4.09
C PHE A 105 -6.47 10.92 5.20
N TRP A 106 -7.77 10.71 5.40
CA TRP A 106 -8.52 11.35 6.47
C TRP A 106 -7.96 10.98 7.85
N LEU A 107 -7.65 9.70 8.08
CA LEU A 107 -7.07 9.21 9.32
C LEU A 107 -5.69 9.83 9.58
N ALA A 108 -4.84 9.93 8.55
CA ALA A 108 -3.55 10.61 8.63
C ALA A 108 -3.71 12.08 9.05
N HIS A 109 -4.63 12.81 8.40
CA HIS A 109 -4.84 14.24 8.66
C HIS A 109 -5.47 14.52 10.03
N ARG A 110 -6.48 13.73 10.43
CA ARG A 110 -7.25 14.00 11.65
C ARG A 110 -6.64 13.39 12.91
N ALA A 111 -6.17 12.14 12.83
CA ALA A 111 -5.69 11.42 14.00
C ALA A 111 -4.18 11.51 14.18
N MET A 112 -3.41 11.34 13.09
CA MET A 112 -1.95 11.22 13.21
C MET A 112 -1.22 12.57 13.16
N ARG A 113 -1.73 13.53 12.40
CA ARG A 113 -1.09 14.84 12.28
C ARG A 113 -0.91 15.56 13.62
N PRO A 114 -1.94 15.71 14.48
CA PRO A 114 -1.78 16.37 15.78
C PRO A 114 -0.82 15.63 16.72
N LEU A 115 -0.76 14.30 16.63
CA LEU A 115 0.21 13.49 17.38
C LEU A 115 1.63 13.73 16.89
N LEU A 116 1.82 13.77 15.58
CA LEU A 116 3.12 14.04 14.97
C LEU A 116 3.59 15.46 15.27
N GLU A 117 2.73 16.46 15.15
CA GLU A 117 3.06 17.86 15.48
C GLU A 117 3.46 18.03 16.96
N ARG A 118 2.78 17.36 17.87
CA ARG A 118 3.16 17.34 19.30
C ARG A 118 4.52 16.68 19.54
N PHE A 119 4.81 15.59 18.81
CA PHE A 119 6.09 14.90 18.89
C PHE A 119 7.22 15.76 18.31
N LEU A 120 6.98 16.38 17.15
CA LEU A 120 7.95 17.22 16.45
C LEU A 120 8.24 18.52 17.20
N ALA A 121 7.25 19.08 17.90
CA ALA A 121 7.44 20.26 18.75
C ALA A 121 8.47 20.04 19.87
N ARG A 122 8.75 18.78 20.21
CA ARG A 122 9.77 18.37 21.21
C ARG A 122 11.12 18.01 20.58
N THR A 123 11.23 18.06 19.25
CA THR A 123 12.44 17.71 18.50
C THR A 123 12.78 18.82 17.52
N SER A 124 14.05 18.98 17.17
CA SER A 124 14.49 19.92 16.14
C SER A 124 14.23 19.42 14.70
N TYR A 125 13.48 18.34 14.54
CA TYR A 125 13.20 17.72 13.25
C TYR A 125 12.01 18.39 12.56
N ARG A 126 12.19 18.80 11.31
CA ARG A 126 11.11 19.31 10.44
C ARG A 126 10.75 18.25 9.41
N VAL A 127 9.46 17.95 9.27
CA VAL A 127 8.98 17.12 8.17
C VAL A 127 9.26 17.85 6.86
N PRO A 128 9.94 17.24 5.89
CA PRO A 128 10.09 17.82 4.56
C PRO A 128 8.71 18.14 3.99
N GLN A 129 8.46 19.41 3.70
CA GLN A 129 7.19 19.81 3.12
C GLN A 129 7.24 19.57 1.60
N VAL A 130 6.18 18.97 1.09
CA VAL A 130 6.00 18.78 -0.34
C VAL A 130 5.47 20.09 -0.93
N THR A 131 6.13 20.58 -1.98
CA THR A 131 5.70 21.78 -2.70
C THR A 131 4.69 21.42 -3.81
N PRO A 132 3.85 22.36 -4.26
CA PRO A 132 2.91 22.09 -5.36
C PRO A 132 3.58 21.60 -6.65
N GLU A 133 4.84 21.98 -6.89
CA GLU A 133 5.62 21.62 -8.08
C GLU A 133 6.07 20.15 -8.04
N ASN A 134 6.38 19.61 -6.86
CA ASN A 134 6.93 18.26 -6.72
C ASN A 134 5.92 17.23 -6.16
N GLU A 135 4.72 17.64 -5.75
CA GLU A 135 3.76 16.75 -5.06
C GLU A 135 3.38 15.50 -5.87
N THR A 136 3.22 15.63 -7.19
CA THR A 136 2.91 14.50 -8.07
C THR A 136 4.08 13.52 -8.13
N THR A 137 5.29 14.04 -8.25
CA THR A 137 6.51 13.23 -8.27
C THR A 137 6.66 12.45 -6.96
N VAL A 138 6.52 13.14 -5.83
CA VAL A 138 6.59 12.51 -4.49
C VAL A 138 5.51 11.44 -4.32
N ALA A 139 4.27 11.74 -4.72
CA ALA A 139 3.17 10.79 -4.63
C ALA A 139 3.41 9.54 -5.49
N VAL A 140 3.85 9.70 -6.75
CA VAL A 140 4.18 8.59 -7.63
C VAL A 140 5.34 7.78 -7.07
N LEU A 141 6.45 8.42 -6.69
CA LEU A 141 7.61 7.72 -6.13
C LEU A 141 7.26 6.95 -4.86
N ALA A 142 6.43 7.50 -3.98
CA ALA A 142 5.98 6.80 -2.79
C ALA A 142 5.16 5.54 -3.13
N ARG A 143 4.34 5.56 -4.20
CA ARG A 143 3.51 4.43 -4.62
C ARG A 143 4.26 3.36 -5.40
N VAL A 144 5.26 3.76 -6.21
CA VAL A 144 6.03 2.82 -7.04
C VAL A 144 7.29 2.31 -6.35
N THR A 145 7.66 2.85 -5.19
CA THR A 145 8.83 2.39 -4.44
C THR A 145 8.46 1.16 -3.63
N PRO A 146 9.09 0.00 -3.90
CA PRO A 146 8.86 -1.20 -3.11
C PRO A 146 9.44 -1.05 -1.70
N GLY A 147 8.85 -1.76 -0.75
CA GLY A 147 9.34 -1.88 0.62
C GLY A 147 8.33 -1.43 1.67
N PRO A 148 7.96 -0.14 1.78
CA PRO A 148 7.00 0.25 2.80
C PRO A 148 5.61 -0.34 2.54
N PRO A 149 4.91 -0.88 3.56
CA PRO A 149 3.53 -1.31 3.44
C PRO A 149 2.60 -0.19 2.94
N LEU A 150 1.51 -0.55 2.24
CA LEU A 150 0.60 0.40 1.60
C LEU A 150 0.03 1.44 2.58
N PHE A 151 -0.33 1.03 3.80
CA PHE A 151 -0.84 1.95 4.82
C PHE A 151 0.21 2.97 5.27
N VAL A 152 1.47 2.56 5.41
CA VAL A 152 2.57 3.47 5.75
C VAL A 152 2.78 4.51 4.65
N GLN A 153 2.78 4.07 3.38
CA GLN A 153 2.85 4.99 2.23
C GLN A 153 1.70 6.00 2.25
N SER A 154 0.48 5.53 2.55
CA SER A 154 -0.72 6.37 2.60
C SER A 154 -0.63 7.41 3.70
N TYR A 155 -0.15 7.03 4.88
CA TYR A 155 0.02 7.94 6.00
C TYR A 155 1.14 8.95 5.76
N LEU A 156 2.27 8.51 5.22
CA LEU A 156 3.37 9.42 4.89
C LEU A 156 2.94 10.47 3.87
N LEU A 157 2.19 10.08 2.82
CA LEU A 157 1.66 11.03 1.84
C LEU A 157 0.62 11.96 2.45
N GLY A 158 -0.28 11.46 3.31
CA GLY A 158 -1.26 12.29 4.01
C GLY A 158 -0.62 13.30 4.96
N LEU A 159 0.52 12.96 5.59
CA LEU A 159 1.23 13.84 6.52
C LEU A 159 2.18 14.82 5.83
N SER A 160 2.67 14.51 4.60
CA SER A 160 3.66 15.31 3.88
C SER A 160 3.10 16.59 3.24
N GLY A 161 1.78 16.82 3.30
CA GLY A 161 1.13 18.00 2.74
C GLY A 161 0.72 17.87 1.27
N VAL A 162 0.80 16.67 0.68
CA VAL A 162 0.27 16.40 -0.66
C VAL A 162 -1.22 16.69 -0.70
N ARG A 163 -1.70 17.42 -1.73
CA ARG A 163 -3.12 17.72 -1.90
C ARG A 163 -3.93 16.44 -2.08
N PHE A 164 -5.11 16.40 -1.48
CA PHE A 164 -6.01 15.24 -1.54
C PHE A 164 -6.27 14.74 -2.97
N ARG A 165 -6.49 15.66 -3.92
CA ARG A 165 -6.72 15.31 -5.34
C ARG A 165 -5.52 14.57 -5.95
N THR A 166 -4.32 15.10 -5.78
CA THR A 166 -3.09 14.48 -6.28
C THR A 166 -2.85 13.14 -5.63
N TYR A 167 -3.02 13.07 -4.30
CA TYR A 167 -2.94 11.81 -3.56
C TYR A 167 -3.91 10.76 -4.11
N MET A 168 -5.19 11.11 -4.31
CA MET A 168 -6.21 10.18 -4.81
C MET A 168 -5.92 9.74 -6.24
N LEU A 169 -5.68 10.67 -7.16
CA LEU A 169 -5.44 10.35 -8.58
C LEU A 169 -4.23 9.40 -8.73
N VAL A 170 -3.13 9.70 -8.07
CA VAL A 170 -1.92 8.88 -8.14
C VAL A 170 -2.16 7.53 -7.47
N SER A 171 -2.75 7.52 -6.28
CA SER A 171 -2.95 6.27 -5.52
C SER A 171 -3.91 5.32 -6.23
N VAL A 172 -5.06 5.84 -6.68
CA VAL A 172 -6.08 5.04 -7.40
C VAL A 172 -5.54 4.59 -8.76
N GLY A 173 -4.82 5.47 -9.48
CA GLY A 173 -4.25 5.12 -10.80
C GLY A 173 -3.20 4.02 -10.69
N VAL A 174 -2.19 4.20 -9.84
CA VAL A 174 -1.11 3.20 -9.68
C VAL A 174 -1.68 1.89 -9.12
N GLN A 175 -2.48 1.97 -8.06
CA GLN A 175 -3.03 0.78 -7.41
C GLN A 175 -4.12 0.11 -8.25
N GLY A 176 -4.87 0.87 -9.04
CA GLY A 176 -5.84 0.33 -10.00
C GLY A 176 -5.17 -0.58 -11.02
N VAL A 177 -4.05 -0.15 -11.62
CA VAL A 177 -3.28 -0.97 -12.55
C VAL A 177 -2.69 -2.18 -11.85
N MET A 178 -1.98 -1.99 -10.75
CA MET A 178 -1.34 -3.08 -10.02
C MET A 178 -2.35 -4.07 -9.43
N GLY A 179 -3.38 -3.57 -8.76
CA GLY A 179 -4.42 -4.39 -8.15
C GLY A 179 -5.19 -5.22 -9.19
N SER A 180 -5.54 -4.61 -10.33
CA SER A 180 -6.18 -5.33 -11.43
C SER A 180 -5.30 -6.46 -11.96
N ALA A 181 -4.01 -6.21 -12.17
CA ALA A 181 -3.05 -7.23 -12.59
C ALA A 181 -2.96 -8.37 -11.56
N PHE A 182 -2.90 -8.06 -10.27
CA PHE A 182 -2.88 -9.07 -9.20
C PHE A 182 -4.18 -9.88 -9.12
N ILE A 183 -5.35 -9.25 -9.32
CA ILE A 183 -6.66 -9.95 -9.32
C ILE A 183 -6.73 -10.94 -10.49
N VAL A 184 -6.34 -10.50 -11.70
CA VAL A 184 -6.34 -11.37 -12.88
C VAL A 184 -5.33 -12.51 -12.72
N PHE A 185 -4.12 -12.20 -12.23
CA PHE A 185 -3.10 -13.20 -11.94
C PHE A 185 -3.55 -14.20 -10.87
N GLY A 186 -4.13 -13.72 -9.77
CA GLY A 186 -4.62 -14.58 -8.69
C GLY A 186 -5.67 -15.57 -9.18
N LYS A 187 -6.67 -15.10 -9.97
CA LYS A 187 -7.66 -15.98 -10.58
C LYS A 187 -7.01 -17.00 -11.52
N ALA A 188 -6.08 -16.57 -12.36
CA ALA A 188 -5.38 -17.43 -13.29
C ALA A 188 -4.56 -18.52 -12.58
N LEU A 189 -3.92 -18.15 -11.47
CA LEU A 189 -3.15 -19.07 -10.64
C LEU A 189 -4.03 -20.12 -9.96
N MET A 190 -5.16 -19.69 -9.38
CA MET A 190 -6.08 -20.57 -8.64
C MET A 190 -6.94 -21.46 -9.55
N SER A 191 -7.18 -21.05 -10.80
CA SER A 191 -7.96 -21.84 -11.78
C SER A 191 -7.28 -23.12 -12.26
N GLY A 192 -6.00 -23.34 -11.94
CA GLY A 192 -5.22 -24.52 -12.34
C GLY A 192 -4.94 -24.64 -13.85
N LYS A 193 -5.36 -23.66 -14.65
CA LYS A 193 -5.16 -23.64 -16.11
C LYS A 193 -3.82 -22.99 -16.43
N GLY A 194 -2.79 -23.76 -16.70
CA GLY A 194 -1.42 -23.28 -16.93
C GLY A 194 -1.31 -22.14 -17.95
N GLY A 195 -2.06 -22.18 -19.06
CA GLY A 195 -2.09 -21.11 -20.05
C GLY A 195 -2.65 -19.79 -19.50
N MET A 196 -3.69 -19.82 -18.66
CA MET A 196 -4.23 -18.63 -17.99
C MET A 196 -3.27 -18.09 -16.93
N ALA A 197 -2.56 -18.96 -16.23
CA ALA A 197 -1.54 -18.55 -15.27
C ALA A 197 -0.39 -17.80 -15.95
N LEU A 198 0.05 -18.26 -17.14
CA LEU A 198 1.04 -17.57 -17.96
C LEU A 198 0.57 -16.19 -18.42
N LEU A 199 -0.68 -16.08 -18.89
CA LEU A 199 -1.26 -14.78 -19.27
C LEU A 199 -1.35 -13.83 -18.07
N GLY A 200 -1.79 -14.31 -16.90
CA GLY A 200 -1.84 -13.54 -15.68
C GLY A 200 -0.44 -13.08 -15.23
N LEU A 201 0.56 -13.95 -15.35
CA LEU A 201 1.96 -13.62 -15.07
C LEU A 201 2.48 -12.56 -16.05
N MET A 202 2.20 -12.67 -17.34
CA MET A 202 2.58 -11.66 -18.33
C MET A 202 1.97 -10.29 -18.01
N LEU A 203 0.68 -10.24 -17.67
CA LEU A 203 0.02 -9.00 -17.27
C LEU A 203 0.65 -8.40 -16.03
N LEU A 204 1.00 -9.20 -15.03
CA LEU A 204 1.69 -8.74 -13.84
C LEU A 204 3.08 -8.19 -14.17
N VAL A 205 3.85 -8.87 -15.03
CA VAL A 205 5.17 -8.39 -15.48
C VAL A 205 5.05 -7.07 -16.22
N VAL A 206 4.05 -6.93 -17.12
CA VAL A 206 3.78 -5.67 -17.82
C VAL A 206 3.42 -4.55 -16.83
N ALA A 207 2.55 -4.82 -15.87
CA ALA A 207 2.18 -3.84 -14.84
C ALA A 207 3.41 -3.41 -14.01
N LEU A 208 4.25 -4.35 -13.61
CA LEU A 208 5.51 -4.06 -12.91
C LEU A 208 6.48 -3.25 -13.79
N ALA A 209 6.58 -3.57 -15.08
CA ALA A 209 7.41 -2.81 -16.02
C ALA A 209 6.92 -1.35 -16.17
N VAL A 210 5.60 -1.13 -16.29
CA VAL A 210 5.00 0.21 -16.33
C VAL A 210 5.33 0.99 -15.06
N VAL A 211 5.18 0.36 -13.90
CA VAL A 211 5.52 0.98 -12.60
C VAL A 211 7.01 1.33 -12.52
N GLN A 212 7.90 0.45 -12.99
CA GLN A 212 9.35 0.72 -13.06
C GLN A 212 9.69 1.87 -14.01
N LEU A 213 9.03 1.95 -15.17
CA LEU A 213 9.21 3.06 -16.11
C LEU A 213 8.75 4.39 -15.50
N LEU A 214 7.60 4.40 -14.84
CA LEU A 214 7.12 5.58 -14.10
C LEU A 214 8.14 5.99 -13.04
N ARG A 215 8.61 5.05 -12.23
CA ARG A 215 9.65 5.32 -11.22
C ARG A 215 10.90 5.96 -11.82
N LYS A 216 11.44 5.40 -12.91
CA LYS A 216 12.62 5.95 -13.58
C LYS A 216 12.36 7.35 -14.13
N ARG A 217 11.20 7.58 -14.72
CA ARG A 217 10.82 8.89 -15.30
C ARG A 217 10.73 9.97 -14.22
N TYR A 218 10.07 9.66 -13.11
CA TYR A 218 9.87 10.63 -12.03
C TYR A 218 11.12 10.84 -11.18
N ALA A 219 11.93 9.80 -10.94
CA ALA A 219 13.22 9.95 -10.25
C ALA A 219 14.23 10.83 -11.03
N LYS A 220 14.24 10.78 -12.38
CA LYS A 220 15.07 11.66 -13.19
C LYS A 220 14.59 13.13 -13.13
N ARG A 221 13.29 13.35 -12.98
CA ARG A 221 12.72 14.69 -12.92
C ARG A 221 13.07 15.40 -11.60
N ASP A 222 13.11 14.65 -10.52
CA ASP A 222 13.50 15.15 -9.18
C ASP A 222 14.99 15.53 -9.12
N ALA A 223 15.85 14.76 -9.80
CA ALA A 223 17.30 15.03 -9.89
C ALA A 223 17.66 16.23 -10.80
N GLY A 224 16.77 16.66 -11.68
CA GLY A 224 16.97 17.80 -12.58
C GLY A 224 16.44 19.13 -12.04
N THR A 225 15.77 19.14 -10.90
CA THR A 225 15.19 20.31 -10.22
C THR A 225 15.93 20.68 -8.93
N ALA A 226 16.96 19.92 -8.56
CA ALA A 226 17.87 20.20 -7.43
C ALA A 226 19.18 20.81 -7.93
#